data_bad206a6b210e5d1aab716bb51bbb6ac
#
_entry.id   bad206a6b210e5d1aab716bb51bbb6ac
#
_cell.length_a   1.000
_cell.length_b   1.000
_cell.length_c   1.000
_cell.angle_alpha   90.00
_cell.angle_beta   90.00
_cell.angle_gamma   90.00
#
_symmetry.space_group_name_H-M   'P 1'
#
loop_
_entity.id
_entity.type
_entity.pdbx_description
1 polymer ?
#
loop_
_entity_poly.entity_id
_entity_poly.type
_entity_poly.pdbx_seq_one_letter_code
_entity_poly.pdbx_strand_id
1 'polypeptide(L)'
;MSQPQSTSPVLELRNISKRYGGALALTDVEFDLLPGEVHGLVGENGAGKSTMMKLLAGVFDDYTGELILRGEPVRFASPADAQAQGIGMVYQELSTFQHLTVAENLFSRQPPTKGGILQWRQMNREAQSLLQELGLDIDVTSRMGELSVGSQQLVEIARVIFSGATIIILDEPTSALSTPETRRLFEFIARLKAQGKTLIFISHFLEDVLEVTDRITVLKNSHKVATLPTSQADKHTLVELMIGSDAKILQQMYEAEESVASHVAHETGKPMLTVTNLSQGSAFANVDFTLHAGEILGIFGFMGAGQIQLARCLFGAEQPSSGSLALDAAPLKLANTSAARNVGIAYVPENRRDSLMLTQEIFKNITLAHLGKLAPGLLRQRREVEIAQTQIAAVGVRPPRPMLNAGALSGGNQQKVVLAKWLTQQPKVLILNEPTRGMDV
;
A
#
# COMPACT_ATOMS: atom_id res chain seq x y z
N MET A 1 -15.28 -37.71 10.10
CA MET A 1 -13.95 -38.34 10.29
C MET A 1 -12.95 -37.43 9.60
N SER A 2 -12.24 -36.61 10.37
CA SER A 2 -11.18 -35.73 9.86
C SER A 2 -10.02 -36.58 9.38
N GLN A 3 -9.62 -36.45 8.12
CA GLN A 3 -8.37 -37.03 7.63
C GLN A 3 -7.21 -36.44 8.45
N PRO A 4 -6.20 -37.24 8.84
CA PRO A 4 -5.02 -36.72 9.52
C PRO A 4 -4.35 -35.72 8.56
N GLN A 5 -4.22 -34.48 8.99
CA GLN A 5 -3.47 -33.46 8.27
C GLN A 5 -2.06 -33.99 8.04
N SER A 6 -1.65 -34.07 6.78
CA SER A 6 -0.27 -34.38 6.39
C SER A 6 0.66 -33.42 7.13
N THR A 7 1.59 -33.96 7.92
CA THR A 7 2.58 -33.16 8.66
C THR A 7 3.69 -32.60 7.75
N SER A 8 3.72 -33.00 6.47
CA SER A 8 4.72 -32.56 5.51
C SER A 8 4.32 -31.24 4.86
N PRO A 9 5.21 -30.25 4.80
CA PRO A 9 4.95 -28.97 4.14
C PRO A 9 4.59 -29.14 2.66
N VAL A 10 3.65 -28.31 2.18
CA VAL A 10 3.31 -28.25 0.76
C VAL A 10 4.31 -27.41 -0.01
N LEU A 11 4.98 -26.48 0.67
CA LEU A 11 6.02 -25.61 0.10
C LEU A 11 7.10 -25.38 1.16
N GLU A 12 8.38 -25.46 0.74
CA GLU A 12 9.52 -25.16 1.59
C GLU A 12 10.52 -24.29 0.85
N LEU A 13 11.11 -23.36 1.57
CA LEU A 13 12.31 -22.62 1.17
C LEU A 13 13.46 -23.07 2.06
N ARG A 14 14.58 -23.45 1.46
CA ARG A 14 15.79 -23.87 2.17
C ARG A 14 16.97 -23.00 1.77
N ASN A 15 17.52 -22.26 2.74
CA ASN A 15 18.69 -21.39 2.59
C ASN A 15 18.55 -20.40 1.41
N ILE A 16 17.36 -19.82 1.23
CA ILE A 16 17.10 -18.89 0.12
C ILE A 16 17.82 -17.58 0.36
N SER A 17 18.69 -17.21 -0.59
CA SER A 17 19.32 -15.89 -0.61
C SER A 17 19.13 -15.20 -1.97
N LYS A 18 18.82 -13.88 -1.94
CA LYS A 18 18.58 -13.04 -3.13
C LYS A 18 19.26 -11.70 -2.99
N ARG A 19 19.94 -11.27 -4.06
CA ARG A 19 20.58 -9.95 -4.16
C ARG A 19 19.97 -9.09 -5.26
N TYR A 20 19.90 -7.79 -5.01
CA TYR A 20 19.65 -6.77 -6.02
C TYR A 20 20.86 -5.81 -6.08
N GLY A 21 21.63 -5.89 -7.15
CA GLY A 21 22.89 -5.15 -7.23
C GLY A 21 23.82 -5.48 -6.06
N GLY A 22 24.10 -4.50 -5.19
CA GLY A 22 24.94 -4.70 -4.01
C GLY A 22 24.19 -5.04 -2.72
N ALA A 23 22.85 -4.96 -2.69
CA ALA A 23 22.05 -5.13 -1.48
C ALA A 23 21.47 -6.56 -1.38
N LEU A 24 21.56 -7.17 -0.18
CA LEU A 24 20.90 -8.42 0.14
C LEU A 24 19.43 -8.13 0.46
N ALA A 25 18.52 -8.82 -0.22
CA ALA A 25 17.07 -8.71 0.01
C ALA A 25 16.52 -9.92 0.77
N LEU A 26 17.18 -11.09 0.64
CA LEU A 26 16.97 -12.28 1.45
C LEU A 26 18.33 -12.90 1.74
N THR A 27 18.51 -13.45 2.93
CA THR A 27 19.75 -14.08 3.40
C THR A 27 19.42 -15.34 4.17
N ASP A 28 19.77 -16.48 3.61
CA ASP A 28 19.60 -17.83 4.19
C ASP A 28 18.21 -18.05 4.82
N VAL A 29 17.16 -17.62 4.09
CA VAL A 29 15.79 -17.71 4.58
C VAL A 29 15.29 -19.14 4.45
N GLU A 30 14.79 -19.67 5.57
CA GLU A 30 14.04 -20.90 5.65
C GLU A 30 12.57 -20.59 5.89
N PHE A 31 11.68 -21.25 5.17
CA PHE A 31 10.25 -21.08 5.32
C PHE A 31 9.54 -22.38 4.99
N ASP A 32 8.48 -22.69 5.70
CA ASP A 32 7.64 -23.84 5.45
C ASP A 32 6.16 -23.46 5.50
N LEU A 33 5.37 -24.05 4.61
CA LEU A 33 3.94 -23.83 4.48
C LEU A 33 3.21 -25.18 4.57
N LEU A 34 2.30 -25.33 5.52
CA LEU A 34 1.54 -26.55 5.71
C LEU A 34 0.28 -26.57 4.84
N PRO A 35 -0.18 -27.75 4.39
CA PRO A 35 -1.42 -27.86 3.62
C PRO A 35 -2.63 -27.36 4.40
N GLY A 36 -3.43 -26.50 3.76
CA GLY A 36 -4.68 -26.00 4.33
C GLY A 36 -4.52 -24.97 5.45
N GLU A 37 -3.31 -24.43 5.69
CA GLU A 37 -3.11 -23.36 6.65
C GLU A 37 -3.25 -21.96 6.00
N VAL A 38 -3.55 -20.97 6.81
CA VAL A 38 -3.32 -19.57 6.52
C VAL A 38 -2.07 -19.12 7.26
N HIS A 39 -0.98 -18.89 6.54
CA HIS A 39 0.31 -18.53 7.10
C HIS A 39 0.56 -17.04 7.02
N GLY A 40 0.72 -16.37 8.15
CA GLY A 40 1.05 -14.95 8.24
C GLY A 40 2.53 -14.68 7.93
N LEU A 41 2.83 -13.66 7.14
CA LEU A 41 4.19 -13.19 6.93
C LEU A 41 4.27 -11.72 7.31
N VAL A 42 5.01 -11.42 8.38
CA VAL A 42 5.18 -10.07 8.92
C VAL A 42 6.64 -9.64 8.94
N GLY A 43 6.89 -8.36 9.09
CA GLY A 43 8.23 -7.75 9.13
C GLY A 43 8.16 -6.31 8.68
N GLU A 44 9.19 -5.52 8.99
CA GLU A 44 9.32 -4.14 8.52
C GLU A 44 9.37 -4.05 6.99
N ASN A 45 9.14 -2.84 6.45
CA ASN A 45 9.37 -2.60 5.03
C ASN A 45 10.86 -2.79 4.71
N GLY A 46 11.17 -3.48 3.62
CA GLY A 46 12.54 -3.86 3.31
C GLY A 46 13.04 -5.14 4.00
N ALA A 47 12.26 -5.76 4.90
CA ALA A 47 12.64 -7.02 5.55
C ALA A 47 12.72 -8.23 4.60
N GLY A 48 12.28 -8.08 3.34
CA GLY A 48 12.37 -9.15 2.33
C GLY A 48 11.02 -9.79 1.96
N LYS A 49 9.90 -9.44 2.61
CA LYS A 49 8.56 -10.02 2.36
C LYS A 49 8.19 -10.06 0.87
N SER A 50 8.16 -8.89 0.23
CA SER A 50 7.79 -8.80 -1.19
C SER A 50 8.79 -9.50 -2.12
N THR A 51 10.07 -9.58 -1.74
CA THR A 51 11.08 -10.35 -2.49
C THR A 51 10.80 -11.84 -2.40
N MET A 52 10.51 -12.36 -1.21
CA MET A 52 10.16 -13.75 -1.00
C MET A 52 8.89 -14.12 -1.79
N MET A 53 7.86 -13.27 -1.76
CA MET A 53 6.62 -13.52 -2.51
C MET A 53 6.81 -13.51 -4.02
N LYS A 54 7.58 -12.56 -4.54
CA LYS A 54 7.92 -12.50 -5.97
C LYS A 54 8.73 -13.71 -6.42
N LEU A 55 9.59 -14.26 -5.55
CA LEU A 55 10.30 -15.51 -5.80
C LEU A 55 9.31 -16.68 -5.91
N LEU A 56 8.40 -16.82 -4.94
CA LEU A 56 7.36 -17.86 -4.96
C LEU A 56 6.43 -17.72 -6.16
N ALA A 57 6.15 -16.50 -6.59
CA ALA A 57 5.35 -16.22 -7.78
C ALA A 57 6.14 -16.37 -9.11
N GLY A 58 7.40 -16.82 -9.09
CA GLY A 58 8.21 -17.04 -10.28
C GLY A 58 8.66 -15.78 -11.02
N VAL A 59 8.72 -14.62 -10.33
CA VAL A 59 9.19 -13.35 -10.92
C VAL A 59 10.71 -13.33 -11.05
N PHE A 60 11.42 -14.11 -10.24
CA PHE A 60 12.88 -14.23 -10.24
C PHE A 60 13.29 -15.69 -10.28
N ASP A 61 14.32 -15.97 -11.06
CA ASP A 61 15.00 -17.26 -11.11
C ASP A 61 16.46 -17.18 -10.60
N ASP A 62 17.00 -15.97 -10.38
CA ASP A 62 18.37 -15.70 -9.94
C ASP A 62 18.48 -15.60 -8.41
N TYR A 63 18.30 -16.71 -7.70
CA TYR A 63 18.49 -16.85 -6.26
C TYR A 63 19.36 -18.08 -5.93
N THR A 64 19.91 -18.16 -4.72
CA THR A 64 20.58 -19.34 -4.20
C THR A 64 19.66 -20.07 -3.21
N GLY A 65 19.94 -21.35 -2.94
CA GLY A 65 19.10 -22.20 -2.13
C GLY A 65 18.09 -23.00 -2.95
N GLU A 66 17.17 -23.68 -2.26
CA GLU A 66 16.20 -24.59 -2.87
C GLU A 66 14.77 -24.20 -2.53
N LEU A 67 13.91 -24.17 -3.54
CA LEU A 67 12.46 -24.12 -3.42
C LEU A 67 11.92 -25.54 -3.63
N ILE A 68 11.19 -26.08 -2.66
CA ILE A 68 10.58 -27.41 -2.71
C ILE A 68 9.07 -27.23 -2.72
N LEU A 69 8.41 -27.82 -3.69
CA LEU A 69 6.96 -27.82 -3.82
C LEU A 69 6.45 -29.26 -3.82
N ARG A 70 5.59 -29.61 -2.85
CA ARG A 70 5.04 -30.97 -2.66
C ARG A 70 6.13 -32.05 -2.59
N GLY A 71 7.27 -31.72 -1.97
CA GLY A 71 8.41 -32.62 -1.78
C GLY A 71 9.40 -32.68 -2.93
N GLU A 72 9.13 -31.99 -4.06
CA GLU A 72 10.00 -31.95 -5.23
C GLU A 72 10.68 -30.57 -5.35
N PRO A 73 12.01 -30.54 -5.61
CA PRO A 73 12.70 -29.29 -5.87
C PRO A 73 12.23 -28.69 -7.19
N VAL A 74 11.88 -27.39 -7.16
CA VAL A 74 11.37 -26.67 -8.33
C VAL A 74 12.11 -25.34 -8.49
N ARG A 75 12.16 -24.86 -9.73
CA ARG A 75 12.61 -23.52 -10.07
C ARG A 75 11.75 -22.95 -11.16
N PHE A 76 11.06 -21.84 -10.90
CA PHE A 76 10.17 -21.23 -11.85
C PHE A 76 10.96 -20.27 -12.77
N ALA A 77 10.83 -20.45 -14.07
CA ALA A 77 11.41 -19.54 -15.05
C ALA A 77 10.52 -18.31 -15.31
N SER A 78 9.23 -18.38 -14.90
CA SER A 78 8.26 -17.33 -15.12
C SER A 78 7.09 -17.43 -14.15
N PRO A 79 6.30 -16.34 -13.98
CA PRO A 79 5.04 -16.40 -13.23
C PRO A 79 4.03 -17.39 -13.80
N ALA A 80 4.07 -17.65 -15.09
CA ALA A 80 3.22 -18.65 -15.74
C ALA A 80 3.55 -20.07 -15.26
N ASP A 81 4.85 -20.37 -15.03
CA ASP A 81 5.28 -21.67 -14.50
C ASP A 81 4.82 -21.86 -13.07
N ALA A 82 4.97 -20.85 -12.20
CA ALA A 82 4.48 -20.90 -10.82
C ALA A 82 2.96 -21.12 -10.80
N GLN A 83 2.23 -20.44 -11.67
CA GLN A 83 0.78 -20.59 -11.81
C GLN A 83 0.39 -21.98 -12.30
N ALA A 84 1.10 -22.54 -13.28
CA ALA A 84 0.87 -23.91 -13.76
C ALA A 84 1.10 -24.96 -12.65
N GLN A 85 1.96 -24.66 -11.69
CA GLN A 85 2.20 -25.48 -10.48
C GLN A 85 1.21 -25.18 -9.34
N GLY A 86 0.21 -24.33 -9.58
CA GLY A 86 -0.86 -24.02 -8.63
C GLY A 86 -0.54 -22.93 -7.60
N ILE A 87 0.47 -22.10 -7.84
CA ILE A 87 0.76 -20.91 -7.02
C ILE A 87 0.18 -19.68 -7.69
N GLY A 88 -0.70 -18.97 -6.98
CA GLY A 88 -1.29 -17.72 -7.46
C GLY A 88 -1.03 -16.57 -6.51
N MET A 89 -0.83 -15.36 -7.02
CA MET A 89 -0.58 -14.17 -6.22
C MET A 89 -1.58 -13.07 -6.54
N VAL A 90 -2.10 -12.46 -5.49
CA VAL A 90 -2.89 -11.23 -5.50
C VAL A 90 -1.98 -10.13 -5.00
N TYR A 91 -1.78 -9.11 -5.80
CA TYR A 91 -0.89 -8.00 -5.51
C TYR A 91 -1.59 -6.92 -4.69
N GLN A 92 -0.82 -6.11 -3.98
CA GLN A 92 -1.29 -4.97 -3.20
C GLN A 92 -2.09 -3.95 -4.05
N GLU A 93 -1.65 -3.68 -5.29
CA GLU A 93 -2.41 -2.85 -6.24
C GLU A 93 -3.32 -3.78 -7.06
N LEU A 94 -4.61 -3.46 -7.10
CA LEU A 94 -5.59 -4.22 -7.89
C LEU A 94 -5.18 -4.27 -9.37
N SER A 95 -5.03 -5.48 -9.89
CA SER A 95 -4.66 -5.73 -11.30
C SER A 95 -5.89 -6.04 -12.16
N THR A 96 -6.96 -5.27 -11.94
CA THR A 96 -8.25 -5.44 -12.61
C THR A 96 -8.46 -4.45 -13.75
N PHE A 97 -9.20 -4.86 -14.77
CA PHE A 97 -9.57 -4.00 -15.89
C PHE A 97 -10.90 -3.31 -15.57
N GLN A 98 -10.83 -2.04 -15.15
CA GLN A 98 -11.96 -1.26 -14.65
C GLN A 98 -13.13 -1.12 -15.63
N HIS A 99 -12.82 -1.08 -16.96
CA HIS A 99 -13.81 -0.90 -18.01
C HIS A 99 -14.49 -2.21 -18.47
N LEU A 100 -13.93 -3.35 -18.09
CA LEU A 100 -14.46 -4.66 -18.41
C LEU A 100 -15.44 -5.12 -17.31
N THR A 101 -16.32 -6.05 -17.68
CA THR A 101 -17.23 -6.68 -16.72
C THR A 101 -16.48 -7.63 -15.76
N VAL A 102 -17.14 -8.03 -14.69
CA VAL A 102 -16.61 -9.03 -13.75
C VAL A 102 -16.29 -10.34 -14.47
N ALA A 103 -17.18 -10.82 -15.33
CA ALA A 103 -16.96 -12.03 -16.12
C ALA A 103 -15.72 -11.91 -17.03
N GLU A 104 -15.56 -10.78 -17.71
CA GLU A 104 -14.38 -10.53 -18.55
C GLU A 104 -13.08 -10.47 -17.74
N ASN A 105 -13.12 -9.91 -16.53
CA ASN A 105 -11.97 -9.91 -15.63
C ASN A 105 -11.59 -11.32 -15.17
N LEU A 106 -12.56 -12.15 -14.79
CA LEU A 106 -12.33 -13.55 -14.40
C LEU A 106 -11.71 -14.36 -15.54
N PHE A 107 -12.20 -14.19 -16.77
CA PHE A 107 -11.77 -14.92 -17.96
C PHE A 107 -10.70 -14.19 -18.80
N SER A 108 -10.06 -13.15 -18.28
CA SER A 108 -9.14 -12.27 -19.02
C SER A 108 -7.99 -13.01 -19.71
N ARG A 109 -7.56 -14.17 -19.19
CA ARG A 109 -6.49 -15.00 -19.77
C ARG A 109 -6.97 -16.09 -20.71
N GLN A 110 -8.11 -16.70 -20.44
CA GLN A 110 -8.62 -17.87 -21.16
C GLN A 110 -10.14 -17.76 -21.36
N PRO A 111 -10.59 -16.83 -22.19
CA PRO A 111 -12.02 -16.71 -22.47
C PRO A 111 -12.53 -17.91 -23.26
N PRO A 112 -13.74 -18.43 -22.98
CA PRO A 112 -14.32 -19.52 -23.72
C PRO A 112 -14.59 -19.10 -25.15
N THR A 113 -14.00 -19.82 -26.12
CA THR A 113 -14.13 -19.56 -27.54
C THR A 113 -14.58 -20.80 -28.32
N LYS A 114 -15.35 -20.60 -29.36
CA LYS A 114 -15.72 -21.66 -30.34
C LYS A 114 -15.47 -21.13 -31.74
N GLY A 115 -14.56 -21.80 -32.46
CA GLY A 115 -14.18 -21.36 -33.82
C GLY A 115 -13.60 -19.93 -33.86
N GLY A 116 -12.91 -19.50 -32.82
CA GLY A 116 -12.36 -18.14 -32.69
C GLY A 116 -13.36 -17.07 -32.24
N ILE A 117 -14.63 -17.43 -32.00
CA ILE A 117 -15.68 -16.51 -31.55
C ILE A 117 -15.89 -16.67 -30.03
N LEU A 118 -15.89 -15.54 -29.31
CA LEU A 118 -16.10 -15.46 -27.86
C LEU A 118 -17.51 -15.95 -27.50
N GLN A 119 -17.60 -16.84 -26.49
CA GLN A 119 -18.86 -17.42 -26.02
C GLN A 119 -19.37 -16.68 -24.80
N TRP A 120 -19.89 -15.46 -24.97
CA TRP A 120 -20.35 -14.56 -23.90
C TRP A 120 -21.34 -15.21 -22.91
N ARG A 121 -22.34 -15.95 -23.42
CA ARG A 121 -23.33 -16.61 -22.57
C ARG A 121 -22.71 -17.71 -21.70
N GLN A 122 -21.73 -18.42 -22.23
CA GLN A 122 -20.99 -19.44 -21.50
C GLN A 122 -20.13 -18.79 -20.45
N MET A 123 -19.36 -17.77 -20.81
CA MET A 123 -18.49 -17.02 -19.91
C MET A 123 -19.26 -16.47 -18.70
N ASN A 124 -20.38 -15.78 -18.94
CA ASN A 124 -21.21 -15.23 -17.83
C ASN A 124 -21.77 -16.32 -16.93
N ARG A 125 -22.23 -17.44 -17.48
CA ARG A 125 -22.75 -18.57 -16.71
C ARG A 125 -21.68 -19.22 -15.84
N GLU A 126 -20.50 -19.47 -16.41
CA GLU A 126 -19.37 -20.06 -15.67
C GLU A 126 -18.83 -19.09 -14.61
N ALA A 127 -18.74 -17.80 -14.90
CA ALA A 127 -18.40 -16.76 -13.94
C ALA A 127 -19.38 -16.72 -12.77
N GLN A 128 -20.69 -16.76 -13.06
CA GLN A 128 -21.73 -16.74 -12.03
C GLN A 128 -21.68 -17.99 -11.15
N SER A 129 -21.48 -19.17 -11.75
CA SER A 129 -21.33 -20.43 -11.01
C SER A 129 -20.13 -20.37 -10.07
N LEU A 130 -18.98 -19.90 -10.56
CA LEU A 130 -17.76 -19.74 -9.76
C LEU A 130 -17.99 -18.81 -8.55
N LEU A 131 -18.55 -17.62 -8.77
CA LEU A 131 -18.79 -16.67 -7.69
C LEU A 131 -19.80 -17.22 -6.66
N GLN A 132 -20.82 -17.94 -7.09
CA GLN A 132 -21.78 -18.61 -6.21
C GLN A 132 -21.12 -19.73 -5.39
N GLU A 133 -20.25 -20.55 -5.98
CA GLU A 133 -19.49 -21.59 -5.29
C GLU A 133 -18.57 -21.00 -4.20
N LEU A 134 -18.02 -19.81 -4.48
CA LEU A 134 -17.22 -19.06 -3.52
C LEU A 134 -18.07 -18.26 -2.52
N GLY A 135 -19.40 -18.29 -2.67
CA GLY A 135 -20.36 -17.57 -1.81
C GLY A 135 -20.29 -16.06 -1.97
N LEU A 136 -19.96 -15.59 -3.19
CA LEU A 136 -19.91 -14.18 -3.54
C LEU A 136 -21.15 -13.79 -4.35
N ASP A 137 -21.94 -12.88 -3.81
CA ASP A 137 -23.13 -12.32 -4.49
C ASP A 137 -22.71 -11.06 -5.24
N ILE A 138 -22.17 -11.25 -6.45
CA ILE A 138 -21.69 -10.18 -7.34
C ILE A 138 -22.28 -10.44 -8.73
N ASP A 139 -22.88 -9.41 -9.32
CA ASP A 139 -23.37 -9.47 -10.71
C ASP A 139 -22.19 -9.50 -11.69
N VAL A 140 -22.05 -10.61 -12.41
CA VAL A 140 -20.96 -10.83 -13.36
C VAL A 140 -21.01 -9.92 -14.58
N THR A 141 -22.14 -9.25 -14.86
CA THR A 141 -22.33 -8.31 -15.95
C THR A 141 -21.98 -6.87 -15.57
N SER A 142 -21.87 -6.56 -14.28
CA SER A 142 -21.44 -5.26 -13.79
C SER A 142 -20.01 -4.96 -14.19
N ARG A 143 -19.71 -3.68 -14.47
CA ARG A 143 -18.33 -3.25 -14.73
C ARG A 143 -17.51 -3.26 -13.44
N MET A 144 -16.27 -3.67 -13.57
CA MET A 144 -15.36 -3.77 -12.42
C MET A 144 -15.22 -2.44 -11.67
N GLY A 145 -15.15 -1.31 -12.39
CA GLY A 145 -15.04 0.02 -11.79
C GLY A 145 -16.29 0.53 -11.05
N GLU A 146 -17.44 -0.15 -11.19
CA GLU A 146 -18.67 0.18 -10.48
C GLU A 146 -18.78 -0.54 -9.11
N LEU A 147 -17.92 -1.54 -8.89
CA LEU A 147 -17.88 -2.28 -7.63
C LEU A 147 -17.11 -1.52 -6.56
N SER A 148 -17.44 -1.76 -5.29
CA SER A 148 -16.60 -1.33 -4.17
C SER A 148 -15.21 -1.96 -4.26
N VAL A 149 -14.21 -1.30 -3.66
CA VAL A 149 -12.83 -1.82 -3.65
C VAL A 149 -12.76 -3.20 -3.04
N GLY A 150 -13.52 -3.46 -1.97
CA GLY A 150 -13.61 -4.79 -1.36
C GLY A 150 -14.19 -5.85 -2.31
N SER A 151 -15.22 -5.52 -3.07
CA SER A 151 -15.79 -6.44 -4.06
C SER A 151 -14.80 -6.70 -5.20
N GLN A 152 -14.07 -5.68 -5.66
CA GLN A 152 -13.01 -5.84 -6.65
C GLN A 152 -11.90 -6.78 -6.16
N GLN A 153 -11.51 -6.65 -4.90
CA GLN A 153 -10.53 -7.53 -4.25
C GLN A 153 -11.00 -8.99 -4.23
N LEU A 154 -12.25 -9.23 -3.85
CA LEU A 154 -12.83 -10.57 -3.83
C LEU A 154 -12.88 -11.20 -5.24
N VAL A 155 -13.21 -10.41 -6.28
CA VAL A 155 -13.18 -10.86 -7.67
C VAL A 155 -11.75 -11.18 -8.12
N GLU A 156 -10.75 -10.39 -7.69
CA GLU A 156 -9.34 -10.67 -8.02
C GLU A 156 -8.86 -11.98 -7.39
N ILE A 157 -9.22 -12.25 -6.14
CA ILE A 157 -8.93 -13.53 -5.49
C ILE A 157 -9.65 -14.67 -6.22
N ALA A 158 -10.93 -14.49 -6.58
CA ALA A 158 -11.69 -15.47 -7.35
C ALA A 158 -11.03 -15.78 -8.70
N ARG A 159 -10.48 -14.78 -9.40
CA ARG A 159 -9.71 -14.96 -10.64
C ARG A 159 -8.48 -15.83 -10.44
N VAL A 160 -7.75 -15.63 -9.32
CA VAL A 160 -6.58 -16.43 -8.98
C VAL A 160 -7.00 -17.88 -8.69
N ILE A 161 -8.09 -18.10 -7.99
CA ILE A 161 -8.63 -19.44 -7.72
C ILE A 161 -9.07 -20.12 -9.02
N PHE A 162 -9.76 -19.39 -9.90
CA PHE A 162 -10.22 -19.88 -11.19
C PHE A 162 -9.06 -20.35 -12.08
N SER A 163 -7.89 -19.72 -11.95
CA SER A 163 -6.69 -20.16 -12.67
C SER A 163 -6.08 -21.49 -12.16
N GLY A 164 -6.72 -22.15 -11.19
CA GLY A 164 -6.28 -23.43 -10.63
C GLY A 164 -5.35 -23.32 -9.42
N ALA A 165 -5.19 -22.14 -8.83
CA ALA A 165 -4.32 -21.97 -7.67
C ALA A 165 -4.80 -22.79 -6.45
N THR A 166 -3.88 -23.51 -5.85
CA THR A 166 -4.04 -24.24 -4.59
C THR A 166 -3.30 -23.56 -3.44
N ILE A 167 -2.22 -22.83 -3.76
CA ILE A 167 -1.47 -21.95 -2.86
C ILE A 167 -1.74 -20.53 -3.33
N ILE A 168 -2.27 -19.69 -2.45
CA ILE A 168 -2.70 -18.32 -2.76
C ILE A 168 -1.92 -17.34 -1.89
N ILE A 169 -1.19 -16.43 -2.52
CA ILE A 169 -0.44 -15.37 -1.85
C ILE A 169 -1.28 -14.09 -1.89
N LEU A 170 -1.57 -13.52 -0.73
CA LEU A 170 -2.31 -12.28 -0.57
C LEU A 170 -1.36 -11.20 -0.02
N ASP A 171 -0.99 -10.23 -0.85
CA ASP A 171 -0.07 -9.14 -0.50
C ASP A 171 -0.86 -7.89 -0.09
N GLU A 172 -0.91 -7.61 1.20
CA GLU A 172 -1.63 -6.49 1.83
C GLU A 172 -3.10 -6.36 1.40
N PRO A 173 -3.91 -7.43 1.47
CA PRO A 173 -5.23 -7.43 0.88
C PRO A 173 -6.25 -6.55 1.63
N THR A 174 -5.94 -6.09 2.84
CA THR A 174 -6.82 -5.26 3.69
C THR A 174 -6.49 -3.78 3.63
N SER A 175 -5.37 -3.39 3.01
CA SER A 175 -4.82 -2.03 3.08
C SER A 175 -5.75 -0.91 2.55
N ALA A 176 -6.69 -1.23 1.68
CA ALA A 176 -7.63 -0.29 1.07
C ALA A 176 -9.10 -0.62 1.41
N LEU A 177 -9.35 -1.49 2.39
CA LEU A 177 -10.69 -1.97 2.75
C LEU A 177 -11.25 -1.26 3.99
N SER A 178 -12.55 -1.03 3.98
CA SER A 178 -13.29 -0.66 5.18
C SER A 178 -13.44 -1.85 6.13
N THR A 179 -13.69 -1.60 7.43
CA THR A 179 -13.88 -2.68 8.43
C THR A 179 -14.94 -3.74 8.02
N PRO A 180 -16.12 -3.37 7.45
CA PRO A 180 -17.07 -4.38 6.96
C PRO A 180 -16.52 -5.19 5.78
N GLU A 181 -15.73 -4.59 4.88
CA GLU A 181 -15.13 -5.29 3.73
C GLU A 181 -14.00 -6.24 4.20
N THR A 182 -13.18 -5.81 5.15
CA THR A 182 -12.15 -6.66 5.79
C THR A 182 -12.79 -7.90 6.41
N ARG A 183 -13.90 -7.75 7.14
CA ARG A 183 -14.61 -8.89 7.72
C ARG A 183 -15.12 -9.87 6.65
N ARG A 184 -15.68 -9.36 5.55
CA ARG A 184 -16.11 -10.20 4.41
C ARG A 184 -14.93 -10.94 3.78
N LEU A 185 -13.77 -10.28 3.65
CA LEU A 185 -12.56 -10.93 3.18
C LEU A 185 -12.11 -12.05 4.12
N PHE A 186 -12.14 -11.85 5.43
CA PHE A 186 -11.77 -12.89 6.41
C PHE A 186 -12.72 -14.09 6.38
N GLU A 187 -14.01 -13.85 6.28
CA GLU A 187 -14.99 -14.92 6.08
C GLU A 187 -14.75 -15.68 4.77
N PHE A 188 -14.32 -14.99 3.73
CA PHE A 188 -13.95 -15.61 2.46
C PHE A 188 -12.67 -16.45 2.57
N ILE A 189 -11.63 -15.96 3.23
CA ILE A 189 -10.39 -16.70 3.52
C ILE A 189 -10.70 -17.96 4.33
N ALA A 190 -11.55 -17.88 5.35
CA ALA A 190 -11.96 -19.02 6.15
C ALA A 190 -12.67 -20.10 5.30
N ARG A 191 -13.52 -19.69 4.35
CA ARG A 191 -14.16 -20.62 3.40
C ARG A 191 -13.14 -21.29 2.47
N LEU A 192 -12.17 -20.55 1.94
CA LEU A 192 -11.09 -21.09 1.11
C LEU A 192 -10.26 -22.12 1.86
N LYS A 193 -9.90 -21.82 3.10
CA LYS A 193 -9.21 -22.75 3.99
C LYS A 193 -10.03 -24.03 4.20
N ALA A 194 -11.33 -23.92 4.46
CA ALA A 194 -12.23 -25.08 4.62
C ALA A 194 -12.34 -25.92 3.33
N GLN A 195 -12.12 -25.32 2.15
CA GLN A 195 -12.01 -26.01 0.85
C GLN A 195 -10.62 -26.61 0.59
N GLY A 196 -9.72 -26.59 1.57
CA GLY A 196 -8.37 -27.14 1.47
C GLY A 196 -7.37 -26.27 0.72
N LYS A 197 -7.68 -24.98 0.47
CA LYS A 197 -6.72 -24.03 -0.08
C LYS A 197 -5.70 -23.65 1.00
N THR A 198 -4.47 -23.41 0.59
CA THR A 198 -3.38 -22.95 1.45
C THR A 198 -3.08 -21.50 1.12
N LEU A 199 -2.95 -20.64 2.13
CA LEU A 199 -2.80 -19.21 1.92
C LEU A 199 -1.57 -18.66 2.63
N ILE A 200 -0.90 -17.69 1.98
CA ILE A 200 0.09 -16.82 2.63
C ILE A 200 -0.54 -15.44 2.71
N PHE A 201 -0.68 -14.92 3.93
CA PHE A 201 -1.29 -13.64 4.20
C PHE A 201 -0.25 -12.63 4.68
N ILE A 202 -0.03 -11.57 3.90
CA ILE A 202 0.91 -10.51 4.23
C ILE A 202 0.10 -9.28 4.61
N SER A 203 0.36 -8.72 5.76
CA SER A 203 -0.21 -7.45 6.19
C SER A 203 0.76 -6.71 7.10
N HIS A 204 0.67 -5.39 7.10
CA HIS A 204 1.30 -4.55 8.10
C HIS A 204 0.35 -4.28 9.29
N PHE A 205 -0.94 -4.63 9.17
CA PHE A 205 -1.90 -4.62 10.27
C PHE A 205 -1.77 -5.93 11.06
N LEU A 206 -1.10 -5.87 12.20
CA LEU A 206 -0.83 -7.07 13.02
C LEU A 206 -2.12 -7.68 13.57
N GLU A 207 -3.14 -6.87 13.81
CA GLU A 207 -4.46 -7.31 14.24
C GLU A 207 -5.09 -8.24 13.21
N ASP A 208 -5.02 -7.90 11.92
CA ASP A 208 -5.53 -8.72 10.82
C ASP A 208 -4.81 -10.07 10.77
N VAL A 209 -3.47 -10.03 10.91
CA VAL A 209 -2.64 -11.25 10.91
C VAL A 209 -3.02 -12.16 12.08
N LEU A 210 -3.15 -11.60 13.29
CA LEU A 210 -3.52 -12.34 14.50
C LEU A 210 -4.93 -12.94 14.41
N GLU A 211 -5.86 -12.29 13.67
CA GLU A 211 -7.23 -12.76 13.52
C GLU A 211 -7.34 -13.92 12.50
N VAL A 212 -6.61 -13.85 11.37
CA VAL A 212 -6.90 -14.71 10.21
C VAL A 212 -5.92 -15.88 10.04
N THR A 213 -4.74 -15.84 10.68
CA THR A 213 -3.67 -16.82 10.43
C THR A 213 -3.58 -17.94 11.48
N ASP A 214 -2.98 -19.04 11.11
CA ASP A 214 -2.69 -20.19 11.99
C ASP A 214 -1.27 -20.15 12.57
N ARG A 215 -0.31 -19.75 11.72
CA ARG A 215 1.11 -19.57 12.06
C ARG A 215 1.61 -18.28 11.45
N ILE A 216 2.63 -17.71 12.06
CA ILE A 216 3.21 -16.43 11.64
C ILE A 216 4.72 -16.57 11.52
N THR A 217 5.27 -16.20 10.37
CA THR A 217 6.73 -16.05 10.18
C THR A 217 7.08 -14.57 10.22
N VAL A 218 8.08 -14.23 11.01
CA VAL A 218 8.62 -12.88 11.15
C VAL A 218 9.93 -12.76 10.38
N LEU A 219 10.00 -11.81 9.45
CA LEU A 219 11.23 -11.42 8.76
C LEU A 219 11.76 -10.10 9.32
N LYS A 220 13.09 -10.01 9.45
CA LYS A 220 13.81 -8.80 9.86
C LYS A 220 15.16 -8.74 9.15
N ASN A 221 15.50 -7.57 8.58
CA ASN A 221 16.79 -7.34 7.93
C ASN A 221 17.19 -8.45 6.96
N SER A 222 16.26 -8.89 6.10
CA SER A 222 16.45 -9.95 5.10
C SER A 222 16.60 -11.37 5.66
N HIS A 223 16.41 -11.59 6.97
CA HIS A 223 16.50 -12.91 7.63
C HIS A 223 15.14 -13.31 8.23
N LYS A 224 14.93 -14.61 8.35
CA LYS A 224 13.86 -15.14 9.20
C LYS A 224 14.29 -15.07 10.66
N VAL A 225 13.45 -14.46 11.50
CA VAL A 225 13.67 -14.37 12.95
C VAL A 225 13.00 -15.52 13.67
N ALA A 226 11.73 -15.77 13.38
CA ALA A 226 10.93 -16.79 14.04
C ALA A 226 9.77 -17.25 13.16
N THR A 227 9.27 -18.46 13.43
CA THR A 227 7.94 -18.93 13.04
C THR A 227 7.24 -19.45 14.30
N LEU A 228 6.03 -18.99 14.58
CA LEU A 228 5.27 -19.33 15.78
C LEU A 228 3.79 -19.56 15.46
N PRO A 229 3.09 -20.42 16.21
CA PRO A 229 1.65 -20.53 16.14
C PRO A 229 0.99 -19.21 16.53
N THR A 230 -0.06 -18.77 15.82
CA THR A 230 -0.75 -17.51 16.11
C THR A 230 -1.31 -17.50 17.54
N SER A 231 -1.72 -18.65 18.07
CA SER A 231 -2.20 -18.80 19.45
C SER A 231 -1.14 -18.47 20.53
N GLN A 232 0.12 -18.40 20.15
CA GLN A 232 1.26 -18.06 21.04
C GLN A 232 1.82 -16.66 20.73
N ALA A 233 1.20 -15.94 19.79
CA ALA A 233 1.59 -14.59 19.38
C ALA A 233 0.59 -13.57 19.88
N ASP A 234 1.09 -12.44 20.32
CA ASP A 234 0.34 -11.21 20.51
C ASP A 234 1.02 -10.07 19.76
N LYS A 235 0.37 -8.92 19.69
CA LYS A 235 0.91 -7.75 19.01
C LYS A 235 2.28 -7.34 19.54
N HIS A 236 2.46 -7.39 20.86
CA HIS A 236 3.72 -7.02 21.52
C HIS A 236 4.86 -7.95 21.10
N THR A 237 4.65 -9.26 21.18
CA THR A 237 5.63 -10.28 20.76
C THR A 237 6.03 -10.10 19.29
N LEU A 238 5.07 -9.86 18.39
CA LEU A 238 5.37 -9.64 16.99
C LEU A 238 6.20 -8.37 16.77
N VAL A 239 5.87 -7.27 17.44
CA VAL A 239 6.63 -6.01 17.38
C VAL A 239 8.05 -6.24 17.92
N GLU A 240 8.23 -6.92 19.04
CA GLU A 240 9.56 -7.23 19.58
C GLU A 240 10.40 -8.05 18.61
N LEU A 241 9.83 -9.06 17.96
CA LEU A 241 10.52 -9.87 16.96
C LEU A 241 10.86 -9.08 15.69
N MET A 242 10.00 -8.15 15.28
CA MET A 242 10.22 -7.31 14.09
C MET A 242 11.30 -6.26 14.33
N ILE A 243 11.25 -5.54 15.45
CA ILE A 243 12.13 -4.40 15.75
C ILE A 243 13.34 -4.83 16.57
N GLY A 244 13.20 -5.85 17.45
CA GLY A 244 14.26 -6.36 18.32
C GLY A 244 14.48 -5.46 19.55
N SER A 245 15.76 -5.26 19.95
CA SER A 245 16.11 -4.48 21.16
C SER A 245 15.61 -3.04 21.15
N ASP A 246 15.32 -2.49 19.96
CA ASP A 246 14.83 -1.13 19.80
C ASP A 246 13.32 -0.99 20.15
N ALA A 247 12.60 -2.13 20.25
CA ALA A 247 11.20 -2.15 20.66
C ALA A 247 10.95 -1.47 22.02
N LYS A 248 11.86 -1.67 22.98
CA LYS A 248 11.77 -1.02 24.30
C LYS A 248 11.94 0.51 24.23
N ILE A 249 12.80 0.97 23.33
CA ILE A 249 13.03 2.41 23.12
C ILE A 249 11.80 3.03 22.45
N LEU A 250 11.24 2.35 21.44
CA LEU A 250 9.99 2.79 20.78
C LEU A 250 8.82 2.80 21.76
N GLN A 251 8.66 1.75 22.56
CA GLN A 251 7.59 1.70 23.57
C GLN A 251 7.72 2.82 24.59
N GLN A 252 8.94 3.11 25.08
CA GLN A 252 9.19 4.24 25.96
C GLN A 252 8.92 5.60 25.29
N MET A 253 9.17 5.72 23.99
CA MET A 253 8.83 6.91 23.20
C MET A 253 7.31 7.05 23.04
N TYR A 254 6.57 5.99 22.74
CA TYR A 254 5.10 6.01 22.67
C TYR A 254 4.47 6.35 24.03
N GLU A 255 4.93 5.74 25.13
CA GLU A 255 4.46 6.03 26.48
C GLU A 255 4.80 7.48 26.90
N ALA A 256 5.95 7.99 26.47
CA ALA A 256 6.34 9.39 26.67
C ALA A 256 5.48 10.34 25.80
N GLU A 257 5.18 9.98 24.56
CA GLU A 257 4.30 10.77 23.67
C GLU A 257 2.85 10.79 24.15
N GLU A 258 2.29 9.67 24.62
CA GLU A 258 0.96 9.66 25.26
C GLU A 258 0.92 10.55 26.52
N SER A 259 1.98 10.56 27.30
CA SER A 259 2.08 11.43 28.48
C SER A 259 2.24 12.91 28.13
N VAL A 260 2.89 13.23 27.00
CA VAL A 260 3.08 14.60 26.51
C VAL A 260 1.84 15.09 25.76
N ALA A 261 1.18 14.25 24.98
CA ALA A 261 -0.03 14.62 24.23
C ALA A 261 -1.19 15.04 25.15
N SER A 262 -1.23 14.53 26.38
CA SER A 262 -2.29 14.89 27.35
C SER A 262 -2.11 16.27 28.01
N HIS A 263 -0.99 16.99 27.80
CA HIS A 263 -0.67 18.19 28.60
C HIS A 263 -0.19 19.41 27.79
N VAL A 264 -0.11 19.35 26.46
CA VAL A 264 0.21 20.54 25.67
C VAL A 264 -1.08 21.27 25.30
N ALA A 265 -1.54 22.16 26.17
CA ALA A 265 -2.38 23.26 25.73
C ALA A 265 -1.53 24.12 24.79
N HIS A 266 -1.64 23.88 23.47
CA HIS A 266 -1.03 24.76 22.50
C HIS A 266 -1.68 26.14 22.67
N GLU A 267 -0.89 27.17 23.04
CA GLU A 267 -1.31 28.53 22.79
C GLU A 267 -1.53 28.62 21.27
N THR A 268 -2.80 28.61 20.86
CA THR A 268 -3.16 28.73 19.45
C THR A 268 -2.72 30.10 18.97
N GLY A 269 -1.84 30.13 18.00
CA GLY A 269 -1.41 31.37 17.35
C GLY A 269 -2.59 32.08 16.65
N LYS A 270 -2.30 33.11 15.88
CA LYS A 270 -3.33 33.80 15.09
C LYS A 270 -3.94 32.85 14.04
N PRO A 271 -5.22 33.06 13.63
CA PRO A 271 -5.85 32.32 12.56
C PRO A 271 -5.01 32.38 11.29
N MET A 272 -4.65 31.22 10.73
CA MET A 272 -3.85 31.11 9.50
C MET A 272 -4.71 30.75 8.28
N LEU A 273 -5.55 29.73 8.40
CA LEU A 273 -6.50 29.32 7.34
C LEU A 273 -7.89 29.19 7.97
N THR A 274 -8.85 29.94 7.46
CA THR A 274 -10.27 29.84 7.85
C THR A 274 -11.08 29.30 6.70
N VAL A 275 -11.88 28.29 6.97
CA VAL A 275 -12.81 27.64 6.04
C VAL A 275 -14.22 27.88 6.56
N THR A 276 -15.11 28.41 5.71
CA THR A 276 -16.47 28.76 6.12
C THR A 276 -17.49 28.18 5.14
N ASN A 277 -18.40 27.33 5.63
CA ASN A 277 -19.49 26.69 4.89
C ASN A 277 -19.04 26.07 3.56
N LEU A 278 -17.83 25.49 3.53
CA LEU A 278 -17.28 24.93 2.31
C LEU A 278 -18.01 23.66 1.93
N SER A 279 -18.44 23.56 0.66
CA SER A 279 -19.13 22.39 0.13
C SER A 279 -18.64 22.07 -1.27
N GLN A 280 -18.70 20.80 -1.66
CA GLN A 280 -18.37 20.37 -3.02
C GLN A 280 -19.28 19.22 -3.46
N GLY A 281 -20.26 19.53 -4.34
CA GLY A 281 -21.17 18.54 -4.91
C GLY A 281 -21.80 17.65 -3.85
N SER A 282 -21.71 16.31 -4.06
CA SER A 282 -22.13 15.31 -3.09
C SER A 282 -20.99 14.80 -2.21
N ALA A 283 -19.75 15.29 -2.40
CA ALA A 283 -18.59 14.77 -1.71
C ALA A 283 -18.54 15.21 -0.23
N PHE A 284 -18.80 16.49 0.05
CA PHE A 284 -18.91 17.03 1.40
C PHE A 284 -19.73 18.31 1.42
N ALA A 285 -20.32 18.66 2.56
CA ALA A 285 -21.16 19.84 2.72
C ALA A 285 -20.93 20.54 4.06
N ASN A 286 -20.99 21.90 4.02
CA ASN A 286 -21.00 22.79 5.18
C ASN A 286 -19.81 22.56 6.14
N VAL A 287 -18.61 22.46 5.59
CA VAL A 287 -17.40 22.26 6.40
C VAL A 287 -16.90 23.62 6.90
N ASP A 288 -16.76 23.72 8.22
CA ASP A 288 -16.25 24.89 8.94
C ASP A 288 -15.09 24.50 9.83
N PHE A 289 -13.96 25.20 9.74
CA PHE A 289 -12.86 25.11 10.69
C PHE A 289 -11.90 26.29 10.56
N THR A 290 -11.09 26.48 11.59
CA THR A 290 -9.97 27.43 11.58
C THR A 290 -8.70 26.72 12.01
N LEU A 291 -7.65 26.84 11.18
CA LEU A 291 -6.30 26.40 11.49
C LEU A 291 -5.48 27.60 11.97
N HIS A 292 -4.81 27.46 13.09
CA HIS A 292 -3.98 28.51 13.68
C HIS A 292 -2.49 28.33 13.35
N ALA A 293 -1.72 29.38 13.48
CA ALA A 293 -0.28 29.32 13.28
C ALA A 293 0.39 28.40 14.33
N GLY A 294 1.19 27.43 13.87
CA GLY A 294 1.84 26.44 14.73
C GLY A 294 0.96 25.26 15.13
N GLU A 295 -0.31 25.25 14.70
CA GLU A 295 -1.26 24.17 14.98
C GLU A 295 -1.13 23.02 14.00
N ILE A 296 -1.32 21.79 14.50
CA ILE A 296 -1.56 20.58 13.70
C ILE A 296 -3.03 20.20 13.86
N LEU A 297 -3.84 20.42 12.81
CA LEU A 297 -5.26 20.09 12.79
C LEU A 297 -5.44 18.73 12.11
N GLY A 298 -5.94 17.73 12.84
CA GLY A 298 -6.33 16.43 12.28
C GLY A 298 -7.74 16.48 11.71
N ILE A 299 -7.90 16.04 10.44
CA ILE A 299 -9.20 15.86 9.79
C ILE A 299 -9.40 14.37 9.54
N PHE A 300 -10.37 13.79 10.22
CA PHE A 300 -10.71 12.37 10.15
C PHE A 300 -12.10 12.17 9.56
N GLY A 301 -12.29 11.06 8.81
CA GLY A 301 -13.58 10.66 8.27
C GLY A 301 -13.54 9.22 7.77
N PHE A 302 -14.71 8.57 7.72
CA PHE A 302 -14.82 7.25 7.08
C PHE A 302 -14.50 7.34 5.59
N MET A 303 -14.13 6.21 4.98
CA MET A 303 -13.88 6.13 3.53
C MET A 303 -15.09 6.68 2.76
N GLY A 304 -14.82 7.63 1.86
CA GLY A 304 -15.88 8.31 1.09
C GLY A 304 -16.54 9.51 1.79
N ALA A 305 -16.09 9.91 2.98
CA ALA A 305 -16.64 11.10 3.68
C ALA A 305 -16.20 12.44 3.07
N GLY A 306 -15.35 12.44 2.01
CA GLY A 306 -14.99 13.63 1.26
C GLY A 306 -13.72 14.34 1.72
N GLN A 307 -12.94 13.77 2.66
CA GLN A 307 -11.70 14.37 3.17
C GLN A 307 -10.65 14.61 2.06
N ILE A 308 -10.56 13.72 1.07
CA ILE A 308 -9.66 13.88 -0.08
C ILE A 308 -10.10 15.06 -0.94
N GLN A 309 -11.39 15.17 -1.23
CA GLN A 309 -11.97 16.26 -2.01
C GLN A 309 -11.82 17.60 -1.27
N LEU A 310 -12.00 17.61 0.05
CA LEU A 310 -11.74 18.78 0.88
C LEU A 310 -10.27 19.23 0.74
N ALA A 311 -9.31 18.33 0.91
CA ALA A 311 -7.89 18.62 0.75
C ALA A 311 -7.56 19.17 -0.65
N ARG A 312 -8.17 18.63 -1.71
CA ARG A 312 -8.02 19.09 -3.09
C ARG A 312 -8.64 20.48 -3.31
N CYS A 313 -9.79 20.78 -2.70
CA CYS A 313 -10.38 22.11 -2.72
C CYS A 313 -9.48 23.13 -2.02
N LEU A 314 -8.92 22.80 -0.85
CA LEU A 314 -8.00 23.65 -0.11
C LEU A 314 -6.68 23.92 -0.86
N PHE A 315 -6.29 23.02 -1.76
CA PHE A 315 -5.13 23.18 -2.62
C PHE A 315 -5.47 23.78 -4.00
N GLY A 316 -6.75 24.05 -4.29
CA GLY A 316 -7.19 24.58 -5.58
C GLY A 316 -7.11 23.59 -6.74
N ALA A 317 -6.97 22.29 -6.46
CA ALA A 317 -7.03 21.23 -7.46
C ALA A 317 -8.47 20.96 -7.91
N GLU A 318 -9.43 21.19 -7.01
CA GLU A 318 -10.87 21.14 -7.27
C GLU A 318 -11.52 22.45 -6.81
N GLN A 319 -12.65 22.81 -7.45
CA GLN A 319 -13.37 24.04 -7.09
C GLN A 319 -14.51 23.69 -6.15
N PRO A 320 -14.64 24.37 -4.99
CA PRO A 320 -15.79 24.17 -4.13
C PRO A 320 -17.07 24.70 -4.83
N SER A 321 -18.20 24.07 -4.56
CA SER A 321 -19.50 24.50 -5.08
C SER A 321 -20.07 25.70 -4.31
N SER A 322 -19.71 25.84 -3.03
CA SER A 322 -20.08 26.97 -2.17
C SER A 322 -19.11 27.11 -1.00
N GLY A 323 -19.26 28.22 -0.24
CA GLY A 323 -18.43 28.55 0.89
C GLY A 323 -17.27 29.48 0.54
N SER A 324 -16.42 29.75 1.51
CA SER A 324 -15.29 30.68 1.36
C SER A 324 -14.06 30.23 2.12
N LEU A 325 -12.90 30.66 1.62
CA LEU A 325 -11.59 30.46 2.24
C LEU A 325 -11.00 31.83 2.58
N ALA A 326 -10.28 31.90 3.71
CA ALA A 326 -9.43 33.03 4.04
C ALA A 326 -8.06 32.54 4.51
N LEU A 327 -6.99 33.18 4.07
CA LEU A 327 -5.62 32.90 4.49
C LEU A 327 -5.05 34.16 5.15
N ASP A 328 -4.54 34.04 6.38
CA ASP A 328 -3.98 35.17 7.14
C ASP A 328 -4.99 36.32 7.26
N ALA A 329 -6.26 36.00 7.52
CA ALA A 329 -7.46 36.87 7.56
C ALA A 329 -7.84 37.55 6.23
N ALA A 330 -7.15 37.31 5.12
CA ALA A 330 -7.48 37.84 3.80
C ALA A 330 -8.32 36.83 3.01
N PRO A 331 -9.41 37.26 2.34
CA PRO A 331 -10.19 36.38 1.49
C PRO A 331 -9.35 35.72 0.41
N LEU A 332 -9.52 34.40 0.26
CA LEU A 332 -8.72 33.56 -0.63
C LEU A 332 -9.59 32.94 -1.71
N LYS A 333 -9.24 33.15 -2.98
CA LYS A 333 -9.83 32.46 -4.12
C LYS A 333 -8.73 31.67 -4.85
N LEU A 334 -8.90 30.38 -4.93
CA LEU A 334 -7.93 29.47 -5.56
C LEU A 334 -8.48 29.04 -6.93
N ALA A 335 -8.01 29.68 -7.99
CA ALA A 335 -8.40 29.31 -9.36
C ALA A 335 -7.77 27.98 -9.82
N ASN A 336 -6.62 27.62 -9.24
CA ASN A 336 -5.85 26.41 -9.56
C ASN A 336 -4.75 26.17 -8.51
N THR A 337 -4.04 25.04 -8.63
CA THR A 337 -2.96 24.65 -7.73
C THR A 337 -1.78 25.63 -7.73
N SER A 338 -1.53 26.34 -8.85
CA SER A 338 -0.48 27.37 -8.92
C SER A 338 -0.82 28.58 -8.06
N ALA A 339 -2.11 28.96 -7.97
CA ALA A 339 -2.56 30.03 -7.08
C ALA A 339 -2.33 29.63 -5.61
N ALA A 340 -2.70 28.41 -5.20
CA ALA A 340 -2.46 27.90 -3.85
C ALA A 340 -0.97 27.90 -3.49
N ARG A 341 -0.13 27.36 -4.38
CA ARG A 341 1.31 27.34 -4.20
C ARG A 341 1.89 28.77 -4.03
N ASN A 342 1.43 29.73 -4.81
CA ASN A 342 1.94 31.10 -4.78
C ASN A 342 1.63 31.82 -3.47
N VAL A 343 0.53 31.51 -2.80
CA VAL A 343 0.17 32.05 -1.47
C VAL A 343 0.78 31.25 -0.32
N GLY A 344 1.49 30.13 -0.61
CA GLY A 344 2.19 29.33 0.38
C GLY A 344 1.40 28.15 0.93
N ILE A 345 0.44 27.61 0.17
CA ILE A 345 -0.22 26.35 0.49
C ILE A 345 0.48 25.22 -0.27
N ALA A 346 0.82 24.16 0.44
CA ALA A 346 1.46 22.94 -0.08
C ALA A 346 0.55 21.73 0.13
N TYR A 347 0.66 20.72 -0.75
CA TYR A 347 -0.15 19.51 -0.69
C TYR A 347 0.66 18.25 -0.97
N VAL A 348 0.66 17.35 -0.01
CA VAL A 348 1.23 16.01 -0.15
C VAL A 348 0.06 15.04 -0.37
N PRO A 349 -0.08 14.42 -1.56
CA PRO A 349 -1.17 13.50 -1.84
C PRO A 349 -0.95 12.13 -1.19
N GLU A 350 -2.00 11.36 -1.06
CA GLU A 350 -2.02 9.99 -0.60
C GLU A 350 -1.09 9.08 -1.43
N ASN A 351 -1.17 9.20 -2.76
CA ASN A 351 -0.31 8.45 -3.67
C ASN A 351 0.89 9.30 -4.08
N ARG A 352 2.08 8.94 -3.58
CA ARG A 352 3.35 9.62 -3.93
C ARG A 352 3.67 9.61 -5.42
N ARG A 353 3.18 8.62 -6.19
CA ARG A 353 3.41 8.53 -7.65
C ARG A 353 2.76 9.69 -8.41
N ASP A 354 1.68 10.26 -7.88
CA ASP A 354 1.01 11.43 -8.47
C ASP A 354 1.85 12.71 -8.33
N SER A 355 2.85 12.69 -7.45
CA SER A 355 3.74 13.82 -7.18
C SER A 355 5.17 13.63 -7.69
N LEU A 356 5.57 12.44 -8.11
CA LEU A 356 6.95 12.13 -8.50
C LEU A 356 7.06 11.71 -9.96
N MET A 357 8.08 12.22 -10.61
CA MET A 357 8.56 11.74 -11.90
C MET A 357 9.64 10.68 -11.64
N LEU A 358 9.25 9.40 -11.55
CA LEU A 358 10.12 8.31 -11.12
C LEU A 358 11.33 8.09 -12.03
N THR A 359 11.24 8.45 -13.31
CA THR A 359 12.32 8.36 -14.30
C THR A 359 13.28 9.54 -14.27
N GLN A 360 12.98 10.57 -13.46
CA GLN A 360 13.80 11.76 -13.31
C GLN A 360 14.60 11.74 -12.01
N GLU A 361 15.68 12.51 -11.98
CA GLU A 361 16.56 12.62 -10.82
C GLU A 361 15.83 13.28 -9.63
N ILE A 362 16.29 12.96 -8.42
CA ILE A 362 15.74 13.46 -7.16
C ILE A 362 15.76 14.99 -7.13
N PHE A 363 16.86 15.64 -7.56
CA PHE A 363 16.95 17.08 -7.53
C PHE A 363 15.88 17.76 -8.39
N LYS A 364 15.58 17.21 -9.57
CA LYS A 364 14.52 17.73 -10.43
C LYS A 364 13.14 17.59 -9.78
N ASN A 365 12.89 16.45 -9.14
CA ASN A 365 11.64 16.23 -8.41
C ASN A 365 11.45 17.24 -7.28
N ILE A 366 12.50 17.57 -6.53
CA ILE A 366 12.48 18.54 -5.43
C ILE A 366 12.23 19.96 -5.93
N THR A 367 12.89 20.39 -7.02
CA THR A 367 12.83 21.77 -7.49
C THR A 367 11.66 22.07 -8.41
N LEU A 368 11.07 21.05 -9.06
CA LEU A 368 10.04 21.19 -10.11
C LEU A 368 8.90 22.14 -9.76
N ALA A 369 8.36 22.03 -8.55
CA ALA A 369 7.22 22.84 -8.13
C ALA A 369 7.55 24.34 -8.02
N HIS A 370 8.81 24.71 -7.98
CA HIS A 370 9.29 26.06 -7.63
C HIS A 370 10.29 26.66 -8.63
N LEU A 371 10.46 26.04 -9.79
CA LEU A 371 11.46 26.44 -10.79
C LEU A 371 11.39 27.93 -11.15
N GLY A 372 10.17 28.48 -11.35
CA GLY A 372 9.97 29.88 -11.70
C GLY A 372 10.50 30.89 -10.65
N LYS A 373 10.53 30.47 -9.37
CA LYS A 373 11.06 31.30 -8.27
C LYS A 373 12.53 31.05 -8.02
N LEU A 374 12.98 29.79 -8.21
CA LEU A 374 14.36 29.38 -7.93
C LEU A 374 15.34 29.79 -9.03
N ALA A 375 14.86 29.86 -10.27
CA ALA A 375 15.68 30.17 -11.45
C ALA A 375 14.92 31.08 -12.43
N PRO A 376 14.70 32.37 -12.10
CA PRO A 376 14.13 33.30 -13.04
C PRO A 376 15.06 33.45 -14.24
N GLY A 377 14.65 32.97 -15.42
CA GLY A 377 15.38 33.02 -16.68
C GLY A 377 16.02 31.68 -17.06
N LEU A 378 17.23 31.41 -16.71
CA LEU A 378 17.96 30.19 -17.10
C LEU A 378 18.07 29.20 -15.93
N LEU A 379 17.64 27.96 -16.17
CA LEU A 379 17.83 26.86 -15.23
C LEU A 379 19.34 26.55 -15.09
N ARG A 380 19.83 26.55 -13.85
CA ARG A 380 21.22 26.21 -13.52
C ARG A 380 21.21 24.95 -12.67
N GLN A 381 21.50 23.83 -13.28
CA GLN A 381 21.51 22.51 -12.62
C GLN A 381 22.29 22.51 -11.30
N ARG A 382 23.46 23.19 -11.25
CA ARG A 382 24.26 23.26 -10.04
C ARG A 382 23.49 23.86 -8.87
N ARG A 383 22.72 24.94 -9.10
CA ARG A 383 21.91 25.59 -8.07
C ARG A 383 20.74 24.70 -7.63
N GLU A 384 20.11 24.01 -8.56
CA GLU A 384 19.03 23.05 -8.24
C GLU A 384 19.56 21.90 -7.38
N VAL A 385 20.74 21.37 -7.71
CA VAL A 385 21.40 20.31 -6.93
C VAL A 385 21.76 20.79 -5.51
N GLU A 386 22.26 22.00 -5.35
CA GLU A 386 22.57 22.60 -4.04
C GLU A 386 21.30 22.72 -3.15
N ILE A 387 20.21 23.23 -3.73
CA ILE A 387 18.91 23.31 -3.04
C ILE A 387 18.42 21.91 -2.66
N ALA A 388 18.48 20.96 -3.59
CA ALA A 388 18.04 19.60 -3.33
C ALA A 388 18.89 18.92 -2.27
N GLN A 389 20.21 19.13 -2.22
CA GLN A 389 21.08 18.59 -1.17
C GLN A 389 20.67 19.07 0.22
N THR A 390 20.37 20.37 0.36
CA THR A 390 19.87 20.95 1.61
C THR A 390 18.57 20.28 2.06
N GLN A 391 17.62 20.09 1.15
CA GLN A 391 16.36 19.47 1.47
C GLN A 391 16.50 17.95 1.74
N ILE A 392 17.32 17.25 0.98
CA ILE A 392 17.65 15.83 1.20
C ILE A 392 18.18 15.61 2.61
N ALA A 393 19.10 16.49 3.06
CA ALA A 393 19.63 16.43 4.41
C ALA A 393 18.58 16.74 5.48
N ALA A 394 17.74 17.76 5.24
CA ALA A 394 16.70 18.18 6.19
C ALA A 394 15.64 17.10 6.47
N VAL A 395 15.23 16.34 5.44
CA VAL A 395 14.22 15.27 5.58
C VAL A 395 14.84 13.86 5.68
N GLY A 396 16.16 13.74 5.63
CA GLY A 396 16.85 12.47 5.80
C GLY A 396 16.60 11.46 4.67
N VAL A 397 16.64 11.87 3.39
CA VAL A 397 16.52 10.95 2.23
C VAL A 397 17.77 10.06 2.16
N ARG A 398 17.58 8.76 1.97
CA ARG A 398 18.67 7.79 1.82
C ARG A 398 18.49 6.94 0.55
N PRO A 399 19.56 6.75 -0.27
CA PRO A 399 20.88 7.41 -0.18
C PRO A 399 20.82 8.90 -0.54
N PRO A 400 21.67 9.77 0.04
CA PRO A 400 21.64 11.22 -0.18
C PRO A 400 22.30 11.58 -1.51
N ARG A 401 21.79 11.09 -2.62
CA ARG A 401 22.34 11.24 -3.98
C ARG A 401 21.35 12.00 -4.87
N PRO A 402 21.46 13.32 -5.03
CA PRO A 402 20.50 14.13 -5.77
C PRO A 402 20.40 13.77 -7.26
N MET A 403 21.45 13.18 -7.84
CA MET A 403 21.50 12.73 -9.24
C MET A 403 20.91 11.34 -9.47
N LEU A 404 20.49 10.63 -8.41
CA LEU A 404 19.83 9.33 -8.54
C LEU A 404 18.39 9.53 -9.03
N ASN A 405 17.87 8.62 -9.84
CA ASN A 405 16.48 8.64 -10.24
C ASN A 405 15.56 8.33 -9.05
N ALA A 406 14.46 9.07 -8.92
CA ALA A 406 13.52 8.90 -7.81
C ALA A 406 12.95 7.47 -7.75
N GLY A 407 12.78 6.80 -8.88
CA GLY A 407 12.32 5.42 -8.97
C GLY A 407 13.25 4.37 -8.35
N ALA A 408 14.53 4.71 -8.14
CA ALA A 408 15.49 3.81 -7.49
C ALA A 408 15.42 3.87 -5.95
N LEU A 409 14.61 4.76 -5.38
CA LEU A 409 14.41 4.89 -3.94
C LEU A 409 13.34 3.92 -3.43
N SER A 410 13.45 3.52 -2.15
CA SER A 410 12.36 2.86 -1.43
C SER A 410 11.14 3.78 -1.29
N GLY A 411 9.96 3.21 -1.02
CA GLY A 411 8.72 3.96 -0.89
C GLY A 411 8.80 5.10 0.14
N GLY A 412 9.33 4.83 1.33
CA GLY A 412 9.52 5.85 2.37
C GLY A 412 10.48 6.96 1.93
N ASN A 413 11.58 6.65 1.21
CA ASN A 413 12.46 7.68 0.68
C ASN A 413 11.85 8.48 -0.47
N GLN A 414 10.98 7.86 -1.29
CA GLN A 414 10.17 8.60 -2.27
C GLN A 414 9.24 9.60 -1.59
N GLN A 415 8.57 9.21 -0.51
CA GLN A 415 7.70 10.10 0.28
C GLN A 415 8.48 11.28 0.87
N LYS A 416 9.69 11.03 1.39
CA LYS A 416 10.61 12.09 1.84
C LYS A 416 10.97 13.07 0.72
N VAL A 417 11.13 12.60 -0.52
CA VAL A 417 11.35 13.49 -1.68
C VAL A 417 10.11 14.34 -1.98
N VAL A 418 8.89 13.81 -1.83
CA VAL A 418 7.65 14.62 -1.95
C VAL A 418 7.58 15.71 -0.87
N LEU A 419 7.91 15.37 0.37
CA LEU A 419 8.00 16.37 1.46
C LEU A 419 9.06 17.42 1.15
N ALA A 420 10.27 17.01 0.76
CA ALA A 420 11.37 17.91 0.37
C ALA A 420 10.96 18.91 -0.71
N LYS A 421 10.22 18.47 -1.73
CA LYS A 421 9.66 19.34 -2.78
C LYS A 421 8.89 20.51 -2.19
N TRP A 422 7.96 20.24 -1.26
CA TRP A 422 7.08 21.26 -0.72
C TRP A 422 7.75 22.13 0.35
N LEU A 423 8.65 21.56 1.15
CA LEU A 423 9.40 22.30 2.17
C LEU A 423 10.43 23.28 1.59
N THR A 424 10.79 23.15 0.32
CA THR A 424 11.75 24.02 -0.38
C THR A 424 11.41 25.51 -0.28
N GLN A 425 10.14 25.88 -0.12
CA GLN A 425 9.69 27.28 -0.01
C GLN A 425 9.01 27.64 1.31
N GLN A 426 9.18 26.84 2.34
CA GLN A 426 8.61 27.06 3.67
C GLN A 426 7.12 27.45 3.59
N PRO A 427 6.23 26.53 3.26
CA PRO A 427 4.81 26.83 3.08
C PRO A 427 4.19 27.34 4.40
N LYS A 428 3.20 28.25 4.29
CA LYS A 428 2.41 28.72 5.43
C LYS A 428 1.44 27.64 5.94
N VAL A 429 0.88 26.86 5.00
CA VAL A 429 -0.04 25.76 5.27
C VAL A 429 0.46 24.52 4.52
N LEU A 430 0.62 23.43 5.23
CA LEU A 430 1.00 22.13 4.67
C LEU A 430 -0.14 21.15 4.86
N ILE A 431 -0.74 20.72 3.77
CA ILE A 431 -1.81 19.72 3.76
C ILE A 431 -1.16 18.35 3.51
N LEU A 432 -1.31 17.44 4.47
CA LEU A 432 -0.77 16.09 4.41
C LEU A 432 -1.94 15.10 4.29
N ASN A 433 -2.06 14.41 3.16
CA ASN A 433 -3.07 13.38 2.98
C ASN A 433 -2.41 12.00 3.09
N GLU A 434 -2.70 11.28 4.17
CA GLU A 434 -2.10 9.98 4.52
C GLU A 434 -0.57 9.95 4.34
N PRO A 435 0.17 10.87 4.96
CA PRO A 435 1.59 11.08 4.68
C PRO A 435 2.47 9.90 5.08
N THR A 436 2.00 9.02 5.94
CA THR A 436 2.73 7.84 6.44
C THR A 436 2.45 6.58 5.63
N ARG A 437 1.56 6.62 4.66
CA ARG A 437 1.21 5.47 3.83
C ARG A 437 2.43 4.90 3.10
N GLY A 438 2.77 3.64 3.40
CA GLY A 438 3.94 2.95 2.85
C GLY A 438 5.28 3.48 3.35
N MET A 439 5.30 4.12 4.52
CA MET A 439 6.49 4.39 5.32
C MET A 439 6.63 3.32 6.41
N ASP A 440 7.87 3.05 6.81
CA ASP A 440 8.16 2.23 7.97
C ASP A 440 7.86 3.04 9.25
N VAL A 441 7.48 2.33 10.29
CA VAL A 441 7.29 2.89 11.64
C VAL A 441 8.63 3.31 12.23
#